data_6e213a30f17639003bde585b7a677c37
#
_entry.id   6e213a30f17639003bde585b7a677c37
#
_cell.length_a   1.000
_cell.length_b   1.000
_cell.length_c   1.000
_cell.angle_alpha   90.00
_cell.angle_beta   90.00
_cell.angle_gamma   90.00
#
_symmetry.space_group_name_H-M   'P 1'
#
loop_
_entity.id
_entity.type
_entity.pdbx_description
1 polymer ?
#
loop_
_entity_poly.entity_id
_entity_poly.type
_entity_poly.pdbx_seq_one_letter_code
_entity_poly.pdbx_strand_id
1 'polypeptide(L)'
;MNSNIRASSLDALRGYAILTMVLSGSIAWGVLPGWMYHAQVGPRSNFVFDGSIYGITWVDLVFPFFLFAMGAAFPFSIGNKYRKGSSRWKIVYDSVLRGFRLTFFAIYIQHIYPWVVSSPQDIRSWLIALAGFALMFPMFMRIPFKMPEYVRLLIKIAAYFIGVIMLLNITYADGRTFSLGYSNIIILVLANMAIFGSLIYTFTINKPWIRIGILPFIMAVFLGKENPESWNHAVMTFSPLPWMYQFAYLKYLFIVIPGTIAGEYLYGWLQSKQTTPSIASNNDEYKRMPWILLLTIGLIILNLYGLYMRYLLLNLAGSIIILSILYVLLQIEEKNANYWYKIGRAHV
;
A
#
# COMPACT_ATOMS: atom_id res chain seq x y z
N MET A 1 -30.93 8.75 -6.18
CA MET A 1 -30.21 7.95 -5.15
C MET A 1 -28.80 7.66 -5.69
N ASN A 2 -27.76 8.35 -5.19
CA ASN A 2 -26.39 8.04 -5.60
C ASN A 2 -25.96 6.78 -4.85
N SER A 3 -26.13 5.60 -5.48
CA SER A 3 -25.52 4.37 -4.97
C SER A 3 -24.00 4.58 -4.93
N ASN A 4 -23.42 4.41 -3.75
CA ASN A 4 -21.95 4.45 -3.64
C ASN A 4 -21.39 3.30 -4.49
N ILE A 5 -20.70 3.65 -5.57
CA ILE A 5 -20.03 2.67 -6.42
C ILE A 5 -18.97 1.99 -5.56
N ARG A 6 -19.11 0.67 -5.39
CA ARG A 6 -18.18 -0.15 -4.60
C ARG A 6 -17.44 -1.11 -5.52
N ALA A 7 -16.13 -1.17 -5.38
CA ALA A 7 -15.28 -2.09 -6.13
C ALA A 7 -14.94 -3.31 -5.26
N SER A 8 -15.77 -4.36 -5.33
CA SER A 8 -15.57 -5.61 -4.58
C SER A 8 -14.21 -6.26 -4.87
N SER A 9 -13.69 -6.13 -6.09
CA SER A 9 -12.35 -6.61 -6.47
C SER A 9 -11.22 -5.94 -5.70
N LEU A 10 -11.33 -4.64 -5.40
CA LEU A 10 -10.34 -3.93 -4.57
C LEU A 10 -10.44 -4.34 -3.10
N ASP A 11 -11.65 -4.55 -2.61
CA ASP A 11 -11.86 -5.06 -1.24
C ASP A 11 -11.30 -6.49 -1.11
N ALA A 12 -11.49 -7.35 -2.13
CA ALA A 12 -10.92 -8.69 -2.18
C ALA A 12 -9.38 -8.66 -2.22
N LEU A 13 -8.78 -7.79 -3.06
CA LEU A 13 -7.32 -7.64 -3.13
C LEU A 13 -6.71 -7.20 -1.79
N ARG A 14 -7.37 -6.29 -1.09
CA ARG A 14 -6.96 -5.87 0.26
C ARG A 14 -7.08 -6.99 1.28
N GLY A 15 -8.19 -7.73 1.24
CA GLY A 15 -8.41 -8.91 2.08
C GLY A 15 -7.32 -9.95 1.85
N TYR A 16 -7.01 -10.25 0.60
CA TYR A 16 -5.90 -11.13 0.22
C TYR A 16 -4.56 -10.64 0.78
N ALA A 17 -4.24 -9.36 0.59
CA ALA A 17 -3.00 -8.78 1.11
C ALA A 17 -2.90 -8.87 2.65
N ILE A 18 -4.01 -8.64 3.37
CA ILE A 18 -4.04 -8.77 4.83
C ILE A 18 -3.84 -10.22 5.26
N LEU A 19 -4.55 -11.17 4.64
CA LEU A 19 -4.44 -12.60 4.96
C LEU A 19 -3.02 -13.12 4.71
N THR A 20 -2.42 -12.77 3.58
CA THR A 20 -1.06 -13.17 3.24
C THR A 20 -0.02 -12.48 4.14
N MET A 21 -0.26 -11.27 4.61
CA MET A 21 0.57 -10.58 5.59
C MET A 21 0.54 -11.30 6.95
N VAL A 22 -0.64 -11.70 7.41
CA VAL A 22 -0.78 -12.49 8.64
C VAL A 22 -0.09 -13.85 8.48
N LEU A 23 -0.30 -14.52 7.35
CA LEU A 23 0.36 -15.79 7.05
C LEU A 23 1.89 -15.63 7.09
N SER A 24 2.45 -14.63 6.39
CA SER A 24 3.90 -14.41 6.36
C SER A 24 4.50 -14.12 7.74
N GLY A 25 3.75 -13.41 8.59
CA GLY A 25 4.17 -13.14 9.97
C GLY A 25 4.00 -14.32 10.94
N SER A 26 3.27 -15.35 10.55
CA SER A 26 3.01 -16.57 11.36
C SER A 26 3.91 -17.74 10.95
N ILE A 27 4.70 -17.62 9.88
CA ILE A 27 5.57 -18.67 9.39
C ILE A 27 6.78 -18.82 10.32
N ALA A 28 7.01 -20.03 10.84
CA ALA A 28 8.19 -20.33 11.64
C ALA A 28 9.45 -20.35 10.77
N TRP A 29 10.56 -19.89 11.36
CA TRP A 29 11.85 -19.85 10.68
C TRP A 29 12.41 -21.27 10.47
N GLY A 30 12.97 -21.50 9.29
CA GLY A 30 13.66 -22.76 8.97
C GLY A 30 12.76 -23.95 8.63
N VAL A 31 11.44 -23.79 8.65
CA VAL A 31 10.48 -24.91 8.42
C VAL A 31 10.02 -25.00 6.97
N LEU A 32 9.93 -23.86 6.27
CA LEU A 32 9.37 -23.79 4.93
C LEU A 32 10.44 -23.52 3.85
N PRO A 33 10.12 -23.79 2.57
CA PRO A 33 11.02 -23.48 1.45
C PRO A 33 11.38 -21.99 1.38
N GLY A 34 12.56 -21.65 0.86
CA GLY A 34 13.07 -20.28 0.83
C GLY A 34 12.16 -19.25 0.17
N TRP A 35 11.37 -19.65 -0.84
CA TRP A 35 10.41 -18.76 -1.51
C TRP A 35 9.20 -18.36 -0.64
N MET A 36 9.04 -19.00 0.51
CA MET A 36 8.01 -18.68 1.52
C MET A 36 8.44 -17.58 2.50
N TYR A 37 9.64 -17.07 2.40
CA TYR A 37 10.19 -16.00 3.24
C TYR A 37 10.53 -14.79 2.38
N HIS A 38 10.79 -13.63 3.01
CA HIS A 38 11.39 -12.49 2.33
C HIS A 38 12.73 -12.88 1.69
N ALA A 39 13.03 -12.40 0.50
CA ALA A 39 14.28 -12.70 -0.17
C ALA A 39 15.50 -12.34 0.68
N GLN A 40 15.42 -11.21 1.42
CA GLN A 40 16.47 -10.63 2.25
C GLN A 40 16.54 -11.20 3.68
N VAL A 41 15.61 -12.07 4.08
CA VAL A 41 15.53 -12.66 5.43
C VAL A 41 15.34 -14.18 5.36
N GLY A 42 15.49 -14.76 4.19
CA GLY A 42 15.29 -16.20 3.98
C GLY A 42 16.55 -17.04 4.28
N PRO A 43 16.54 -18.32 3.87
CA PRO A 43 17.69 -19.20 4.06
C PRO A 43 19.01 -18.70 3.46
N ARG A 44 18.94 -17.82 2.45
CA ARG A 44 20.13 -17.21 1.83
C ARG A 44 20.94 -16.32 2.78
N SER A 45 20.29 -15.76 3.79
CA SER A 45 20.87 -14.85 4.80
C SER A 45 20.94 -15.48 6.18
N ASN A 46 20.76 -16.80 6.32
CA ASN A 46 20.64 -17.49 7.60
C ASN A 46 19.55 -16.85 8.51
N PHE A 47 18.46 -16.40 7.90
CA PHE A 47 17.34 -15.74 8.57
C PHE A 47 17.69 -14.42 9.30
N VAL A 48 18.81 -13.81 8.95
CA VAL A 48 19.18 -12.45 9.37
C VAL A 48 18.95 -11.50 8.19
N PHE A 49 18.48 -10.28 8.45
CA PHE A 49 18.26 -9.31 7.37
C PHE A 49 19.57 -8.92 6.70
N ASP A 50 19.65 -9.18 5.39
CA ASP A 50 20.76 -8.78 4.52
C ASP A 50 20.22 -8.05 3.29
N GLY A 51 20.35 -6.72 3.27
CA GLY A 51 19.90 -5.87 2.18
C GLY A 51 20.68 -6.04 0.87
N SER A 52 21.83 -6.72 0.88
CA SER A 52 22.63 -7.01 -0.33
C SER A 52 22.05 -8.16 -1.15
N ILE A 53 21.22 -9.01 -0.54
CA ILE A 53 20.58 -10.13 -1.23
C ILE A 53 19.52 -9.60 -2.18
N TYR A 54 19.68 -9.94 -3.45
CA TYR A 54 18.75 -9.56 -4.50
C TYR A 54 17.58 -10.55 -4.64
N GLY A 55 16.53 -10.09 -5.29
CA GLY A 55 15.35 -10.88 -5.62
C GLY A 55 14.12 -10.46 -4.82
N ILE A 56 12.98 -10.98 -5.24
CA ILE A 56 11.70 -10.83 -4.57
C ILE A 56 11.00 -12.17 -4.49
N THR A 57 10.29 -12.40 -3.42
CA THR A 57 9.39 -13.53 -3.25
C THR A 57 7.94 -13.06 -3.19
N TRP A 58 6.99 -13.98 -3.04
CA TRP A 58 5.59 -13.58 -2.88
C TRP A 58 5.37 -12.75 -1.59
N VAL A 59 6.15 -13.01 -0.55
CA VAL A 59 6.07 -12.27 0.73
C VAL A 59 6.43 -10.81 0.53
N ASP A 60 7.43 -10.55 -0.31
CA ASP A 60 7.83 -9.18 -0.67
C ASP A 60 6.75 -8.43 -1.47
N LEU A 61 5.82 -9.14 -2.12
CA LEU A 61 4.71 -8.54 -2.90
C LEU A 61 3.49 -8.22 -2.06
N VAL A 62 3.34 -8.78 -0.86
CA VAL A 62 2.17 -8.58 0.00
C VAL A 62 1.92 -7.10 0.31
N PHE A 63 2.96 -6.39 0.75
CA PHE A 63 2.87 -4.97 1.03
C PHE A 63 2.67 -4.11 -0.23
N PRO A 64 3.38 -4.35 -1.35
CA PRO A 64 3.06 -3.76 -2.64
C PRO A 64 1.61 -3.93 -3.10
N PHE A 65 1.00 -5.10 -2.98
CA PHE A 65 -0.42 -5.31 -3.30
C PHE A 65 -1.33 -4.42 -2.46
N PHE A 66 -1.04 -4.28 -1.17
CA PHE A 66 -1.79 -3.39 -0.29
C PHE A 66 -1.66 -1.92 -0.71
N LEU A 67 -0.46 -1.46 -1.06
CA LEU A 67 -0.21 -0.10 -1.54
C LEU A 67 -0.88 0.18 -2.89
N PHE A 68 -0.84 -0.79 -3.81
CA PHE A 68 -1.54 -0.69 -5.09
C PHE A 68 -3.05 -0.56 -4.88
N ALA A 69 -3.63 -1.42 -4.06
CA ALA A 69 -5.05 -1.38 -3.72
C ALA A 69 -5.45 -0.08 -3.00
N MET A 70 -4.55 0.48 -2.17
CA MET A 70 -4.75 1.80 -1.56
C MET A 70 -4.80 2.90 -2.62
N GLY A 71 -3.86 2.92 -3.57
CA GLY A 71 -3.85 3.84 -4.69
C GLY A 71 -5.13 3.72 -5.53
N ALA A 72 -5.51 2.50 -5.89
CA ALA A 72 -6.71 2.21 -6.67
C ALA A 72 -8.02 2.61 -5.96
N ALA A 73 -8.01 2.78 -4.64
CA ALA A 73 -9.16 3.27 -3.90
C ALA A 73 -9.29 4.79 -3.86
N PHE A 74 -8.29 5.57 -4.25
CA PHE A 74 -8.37 7.04 -4.23
C PHE A 74 -9.48 7.61 -5.11
N PRO A 75 -9.72 7.13 -6.33
CA PRO A 75 -10.86 7.56 -7.14
C PRO A 75 -12.21 7.34 -6.46
N PHE A 76 -12.35 6.25 -5.71
CA PHE A 76 -13.57 5.91 -4.98
C PHE A 76 -13.75 6.72 -3.70
N SER A 77 -12.67 7.11 -3.03
CA SER A 77 -12.72 7.87 -1.77
C SER A 77 -12.53 9.37 -2.00
N ILE A 78 -11.38 9.79 -2.48
CA ILE A 78 -10.99 11.18 -2.69
C ILE A 78 -11.77 11.75 -3.88
N GLY A 79 -11.80 11.02 -5.00
CA GLY A 79 -12.54 11.42 -6.19
C GLY A 79 -14.03 11.64 -5.89
N ASN A 80 -14.66 10.76 -5.10
CA ASN A 80 -16.05 10.94 -4.67
C ASN A 80 -16.25 12.17 -3.77
N LYS A 81 -15.33 12.42 -2.82
CA LYS A 81 -15.40 13.64 -1.98
C LYS A 81 -15.32 14.90 -2.85
N TYR A 82 -14.38 14.90 -3.82
CA TYR A 82 -14.21 16.02 -4.74
C TYR A 82 -15.46 16.24 -5.62
N ARG A 83 -16.01 15.18 -6.22
CA ARG A 83 -17.25 15.25 -7.03
C ARG A 83 -18.48 15.70 -6.20
N LYS A 84 -18.50 15.40 -4.90
CA LYS A 84 -19.54 15.88 -3.97
C LYS A 84 -19.31 17.32 -3.49
N GLY A 85 -18.36 18.07 -4.07
CA GLY A 85 -18.10 19.47 -3.78
C GLY A 85 -17.18 19.74 -2.59
N SER A 86 -16.50 18.74 -2.04
CA SER A 86 -15.51 18.99 -0.97
C SER A 86 -14.33 19.78 -1.51
N SER A 87 -13.91 20.80 -0.80
CA SER A 87 -12.72 21.60 -1.13
C SER A 87 -11.48 20.71 -1.13
N ARG A 88 -10.54 20.96 -2.07
CA ARG A 88 -9.24 20.29 -2.11
C ARG A 88 -8.49 20.41 -0.79
N TRP A 89 -8.51 21.57 -0.16
CA TRP A 89 -7.83 21.79 1.12
C TRP A 89 -8.41 20.95 2.26
N LYS A 90 -9.73 20.72 2.27
CA LYS A 90 -10.38 19.82 3.22
C LYS A 90 -9.91 18.37 2.99
N ILE A 91 -9.79 17.95 1.73
CA ILE A 91 -9.31 16.60 1.38
C ILE A 91 -7.84 16.44 1.81
N VAL A 92 -7.02 17.46 1.57
CA VAL A 92 -5.60 17.50 2.02
C VAL A 92 -5.52 17.38 3.54
N TYR A 93 -6.29 18.20 4.28
CA TYR A 93 -6.33 18.14 5.74
C TYR A 93 -6.71 16.75 6.26
N ASP A 94 -7.78 16.15 5.71
CA ASP A 94 -8.22 14.79 6.07
C ASP A 94 -7.11 13.75 5.80
N SER A 95 -6.36 13.91 4.69
CA SER A 95 -5.28 13.00 4.29
C SER A 95 -4.07 13.12 5.21
N VAL A 96 -3.67 14.34 5.54
CA VAL A 96 -2.58 14.63 6.48
C VAL A 96 -2.94 14.11 7.88
N LEU A 97 -4.16 14.39 8.35
CA LEU A 97 -4.62 13.87 9.64
C LEU A 97 -4.61 12.34 9.69
N ARG A 98 -5.01 11.68 8.58
CA ARG A 98 -4.93 10.22 8.47
C ARG A 98 -3.49 9.73 8.53
N GLY A 99 -2.56 10.41 7.87
CA GLY A 99 -1.14 10.08 7.92
C GLY A 99 -0.56 10.21 9.33
N PHE A 100 -0.87 11.28 10.05
CA PHE A 100 -0.47 11.44 11.45
C PHE A 100 -1.01 10.34 12.36
N ARG A 101 -2.27 9.94 12.18
CA ARG A 101 -2.85 8.81 12.94
C ARG A 101 -2.14 7.50 12.65
N LEU A 102 -1.76 7.24 11.39
CA LEU A 102 -0.99 6.06 11.01
C LEU A 102 0.44 6.12 11.55
N THR A 103 1.07 7.29 11.58
CA THR A 103 2.40 7.47 12.18
C THR A 103 2.36 7.22 13.68
N PHE A 104 1.35 7.77 14.37
CA PHE A 104 1.15 7.45 15.78
C PHE A 104 0.96 5.94 15.99
N PHE A 105 0.14 5.31 15.16
CA PHE A 105 -0.07 3.85 15.23
C PHE A 105 1.24 3.08 15.01
N ALA A 106 2.08 3.50 14.04
CA ALA A 106 3.37 2.88 13.75
C ALA A 106 4.33 2.92 14.96
N ILE A 107 4.38 4.06 15.64
CA ILE A 107 5.19 4.25 16.85
C ILE A 107 4.59 3.43 17.98
N TYR A 108 3.29 3.55 18.20
CA TYR A 108 2.58 2.92 19.30
C TYR A 108 2.73 1.40 19.29
N ILE A 109 2.39 0.76 18.15
CA ILE A 109 2.43 -0.70 18.02
C ILE A 109 3.84 -1.27 18.20
N GLN A 110 4.86 -0.54 17.71
CA GLN A 110 6.25 -0.98 17.81
C GLN A 110 6.77 -1.03 19.25
N HIS A 111 6.27 -0.13 20.09
CA HIS A 111 6.69 -0.03 21.49
C HIS A 111 5.97 -1.00 22.43
N ILE A 112 4.79 -1.50 22.07
CA ILE A 112 4.01 -2.40 22.92
C ILE A 112 4.24 -3.89 22.65
N TYR A 113 5.12 -4.25 21.71
CA TYR A 113 5.45 -5.66 21.49
C TYR A 113 6.09 -6.28 22.73
N PRO A 114 5.64 -7.49 23.18
CA PRO A 114 6.16 -8.13 24.38
C PRO A 114 7.68 -8.30 24.39
N TRP A 115 8.26 -8.67 23.24
CA TRP A 115 9.72 -8.86 23.08
C TRP A 115 10.54 -7.57 23.06
N VAL A 116 9.87 -6.42 22.88
CA VAL A 116 10.49 -5.10 22.98
C VAL A 116 10.50 -4.64 24.44
N VAL A 117 9.45 -4.99 25.18
CA VAL A 117 9.29 -4.60 26.59
C VAL A 117 10.19 -5.45 27.51
N SER A 118 10.28 -6.76 27.26
CA SER A 118 11.10 -7.68 28.09
C SER A 118 11.73 -8.79 27.26
N SER A 119 12.97 -9.16 27.58
CA SER A 119 13.67 -10.30 26.98
C SER A 119 14.41 -11.08 28.09
N PRO A 120 13.99 -12.33 28.40
CA PRO A 120 12.84 -13.06 27.86
C PRO A 120 11.50 -12.41 28.25
N GLN A 121 10.44 -12.74 27.48
CA GLN A 121 9.10 -12.19 27.72
C GLN A 121 8.53 -12.72 29.04
N ASP A 122 8.03 -11.80 29.86
CA ASP A 122 7.38 -12.08 31.14
C ASP A 122 5.87 -11.77 31.12
N ILE A 123 5.16 -12.10 32.17
CA ILE A 123 3.72 -11.83 32.29
C ILE A 123 3.45 -10.32 32.21
N ARG A 124 4.32 -9.46 32.72
CA ARG A 124 4.18 -8.01 32.66
C ARG A 124 4.20 -7.51 31.23
N SER A 125 5.13 -7.98 30.40
CA SER A 125 5.22 -7.57 28.98
C SER A 125 3.98 -7.97 28.19
N TRP A 126 3.40 -9.14 28.44
CA TRP A 126 2.16 -9.58 27.83
C TRP A 126 0.95 -8.76 28.29
N LEU A 127 0.86 -8.41 29.59
CA LEU A 127 -0.21 -7.56 30.10
C LEU A 127 -0.14 -6.15 29.54
N ILE A 128 1.06 -5.58 29.39
CA ILE A 128 1.27 -4.27 28.72
C ILE A 128 0.80 -4.35 27.26
N ALA A 129 1.17 -5.40 26.52
CA ALA A 129 0.74 -5.58 25.14
C ALA A 129 -0.79 -5.70 25.04
N LEU A 130 -1.44 -6.46 25.91
CA LEU A 130 -2.90 -6.60 25.94
C LEU A 130 -3.60 -5.28 26.30
N ALA A 131 -3.10 -4.56 27.31
CA ALA A 131 -3.63 -3.24 27.68
C ALA A 131 -3.47 -2.24 26.51
N GLY A 132 -2.30 -2.24 25.88
CA GLY A 132 -2.06 -1.42 24.70
C GLY A 132 -2.96 -1.78 23.54
N PHE A 133 -3.19 -3.06 23.29
CA PHE A 133 -4.13 -3.51 22.26
C PHE A 133 -5.57 -3.07 22.59
N ALA A 134 -6.01 -3.19 23.84
CA ALA A 134 -7.33 -2.74 24.27
C ALA A 134 -7.53 -1.23 24.08
N LEU A 135 -6.50 -0.41 24.35
CA LEU A 135 -6.56 1.03 24.12
C LEU A 135 -6.66 1.42 22.64
N MET A 136 -6.22 0.58 21.70
CA MET A 136 -6.37 0.87 20.27
C MET A 136 -7.83 0.90 19.81
N PHE A 137 -8.74 0.16 20.47
CA PHE A 137 -10.15 0.20 20.11
C PHE A 137 -10.75 1.61 20.25
N PRO A 138 -10.74 2.28 21.40
CA PRO A 138 -11.27 3.63 21.50
C PRO A 138 -10.47 4.68 20.71
N MET A 139 -9.16 4.45 20.45
CA MET A 139 -8.36 5.36 19.63
C MET A 139 -8.79 5.36 18.17
N PHE A 140 -9.00 4.18 17.55
CA PHE A 140 -9.12 4.04 16.10
C PHE A 140 -10.50 3.61 15.64
N MET A 141 -11.28 2.89 16.45
CA MET A 141 -12.63 2.44 16.08
C MET A 141 -13.66 3.57 16.17
N ARG A 142 -14.74 3.38 15.42
CA ARG A 142 -15.99 4.11 15.68
C ARG A 142 -16.69 3.39 16.82
N ILE A 143 -16.89 4.12 17.92
CA ILE A 143 -17.61 3.60 19.09
C ILE A 143 -19.05 3.30 18.66
N PRO A 144 -19.55 2.06 18.76
CA PRO A 144 -20.83 1.66 18.22
C PRO A 144 -22.03 2.12 19.06
N PHE A 145 -21.77 2.57 20.29
CA PHE A 145 -22.82 2.99 21.23
C PHE A 145 -23.38 4.37 20.89
N LYS A 146 -24.70 4.53 21.06
CA LYS A 146 -25.38 5.84 20.97
C LYS A 146 -24.94 6.68 22.17
N MET A 147 -24.11 7.68 21.93
CA MET A 147 -23.64 8.62 22.95
C MET A 147 -23.41 9.99 22.30
N PRO A 148 -23.44 11.09 23.07
CA PRO A 148 -23.13 12.44 22.60
C PRO A 148 -21.73 12.51 21.97
N GLU A 149 -21.57 13.36 20.97
CA GLU A 149 -20.27 13.48 20.25
C GLU A 149 -19.12 13.92 21.17
N TYR A 150 -19.39 14.80 22.14
CA TYR A 150 -18.37 15.25 23.10
C TYR A 150 -17.87 14.10 23.98
N VAL A 151 -18.75 13.18 24.42
CA VAL A 151 -18.35 12.01 25.21
C VAL A 151 -17.47 11.08 24.38
N ARG A 152 -17.82 10.87 23.09
CA ARG A 152 -17.03 10.08 22.16
C ARG A 152 -15.64 10.69 21.93
N LEU A 153 -15.57 12.02 21.86
CA LEU A 153 -14.31 12.75 21.73
C LEU A 153 -13.46 12.61 23.00
N LEU A 154 -14.07 12.77 24.18
CA LEU A 154 -13.38 12.62 25.47
C LEU A 154 -12.79 11.22 25.65
N ILE A 155 -13.55 10.17 25.31
CA ILE A 155 -13.05 8.78 25.35
C ILE A 155 -11.83 8.62 24.46
N LYS A 156 -11.85 9.18 23.25
CA LYS A 156 -10.69 9.11 22.33
C LYS A 156 -9.49 9.87 22.90
N ILE A 157 -9.69 11.08 23.38
CA ILE A 157 -8.59 11.87 23.96
C ILE A 157 -8.01 11.14 25.16
N ALA A 158 -8.84 10.61 26.05
CA ALA A 158 -8.40 9.85 27.22
C ALA A 158 -7.60 8.61 26.80
N ALA A 159 -8.07 7.87 25.77
CA ALA A 159 -7.34 6.70 25.29
C ALA A 159 -5.97 7.05 24.73
N TYR A 160 -5.84 8.11 23.90
CA TYR A 160 -4.56 8.61 23.42
C TYR A 160 -3.64 9.04 24.56
N PHE A 161 -4.20 9.78 25.54
CA PHE A 161 -3.45 10.28 26.69
C PHE A 161 -2.91 9.12 27.54
N ILE A 162 -3.76 8.14 27.88
CA ILE A 162 -3.34 6.94 28.63
C ILE A 162 -2.29 6.17 27.84
N GLY A 163 -2.48 6.01 26.52
CA GLY A 163 -1.51 5.34 25.66
C GLY A 163 -0.15 6.02 25.66
N VAL A 164 -0.11 7.35 25.57
CA VAL A 164 1.14 8.12 25.64
C VAL A 164 1.81 7.98 27.01
N ILE A 165 1.04 8.10 28.10
CA ILE A 165 1.58 7.89 29.46
C ILE A 165 2.16 6.48 29.60
N MET A 166 1.45 5.49 29.08
CA MET A 166 1.95 4.09 29.10
C MET A 166 3.29 3.98 28.38
N LEU A 167 3.42 4.54 27.16
CA LEU A 167 4.67 4.49 26.41
C LEU A 167 5.85 5.18 27.12
N LEU A 168 5.59 6.31 27.79
CA LEU A 168 6.61 7.08 28.49
C LEU A 168 7.10 6.40 29.78
N ASN A 169 6.30 5.49 30.35
CA ASN A 169 6.61 4.79 31.61
C ASN A 169 7.06 3.33 31.42
N ILE A 170 7.10 2.82 30.18
CA ILE A 170 7.63 1.50 29.89
C ILE A 170 9.16 1.56 29.92
N THR A 171 9.76 0.64 30.67
CA THR A 171 11.18 0.31 30.56
C THR A 171 11.34 -0.79 29.54
N TYR A 172 12.24 -0.61 28.58
CA TYR A 172 12.44 -1.54 27.47
C TYR A 172 13.58 -2.51 27.74
N ALA A 173 13.53 -3.70 27.11
CA ALA A 173 14.47 -4.80 27.35
C ALA A 173 15.94 -4.44 27.12
N ASP A 174 16.23 -3.51 26.23
CA ASP A 174 17.56 -3.02 25.88
C ASP A 174 18.00 -1.76 26.67
N GLY A 175 17.23 -1.37 27.68
CA GLY A 175 17.51 -0.20 28.50
C GLY A 175 17.19 1.15 27.87
N ARG A 176 16.66 1.17 26.61
CA ARG A 176 16.23 2.42 25.98
C ARG A 176 14.99 2.99 26.67
N THR A 177 14.78 4.28 26.48
CA THR A 177 13.54 4.97 26.81
C THR A 177 12.69 5.15 25.56
N PHE A 178 11.49 5.71 25.70
CA PHE A 178 10.61 6.04 24.57
C PHE A 178 11.34 6.87 23.52
N SER A 179 11.17 6.49 22.24
CA SER A 179 11.74 7.21 21.10
C SER A 179 10.75 7.30 19.96
N LEU A 180 10.55 8.52 19.43
CA LEU A 180 9.74 8.75 18.22
C LEU A 180 10.35 8.06 16.99
N GLY A 181 11.67 7.89 16.94
CA GLY A 181 12.36 7.21 15.85
C GLY A 181 12.19 5.70 15.81
N TYR A 182 11.69 5.10 16.89
CA TYR A 182 11.43 3.68 16.95
C TYR A 182 9.98 3.38 16.56
N SER A 183 9.79 2.98 15.32
CA SER A 183 8.46 2.79 14.75
C SER A 183 8.42 1.60 13.78
N ASN A 184 7.22 1.08 13.54
CA ASN A 184 7.01 0.06 12.50
C ASN A 184 7.14 0.71 11.12
N ILE A 185 8.22 0.38 10.42
CA ILE A 185 8.57 1.00 9.13
C ILE A 185 7.50 0.75 8.05
N ILE A 186 6.84 -0.40 8.05
CA ILE A 186 5.80 -0.74 7.06
C ILE A 186 4.61 0.21 7.20
N ILE A 187 4.16 0.44 8.44
CA ILE A 187 3.05 1.35 8.73
C ILE A 187 3.46 2.81 8.51
N LEU A 188 4.72 3.14 8.80
CA LEU A 188 5.25 4.48 8.55
C LEU A 188 5.31 4.81 7.05
N VAL A 189 5.73 3.87 6.23
CA VAL A 189 5.66 3.99 4.76
C VAL A 189 4.21 4.15 4.30
N LEU A 190 3.28 3.35 4.85
CA LEU A 190 1.85 3.48 4.55
C LEU A 190 1.31 4.87 4.91
N ALA A 191 1.75 5.45 6.05
CA ALA A 191 1.39 6.82 6.46
C ALA A 191 1.88 7.85 5.44
N ASN A 192 3.12 7.73 4.97
CA ASN A 192 3.68 8.60 3.94
C ASN A 192 2.93 8.47 2.62
N MET A 193 2.60 7.24 2.21
CA MET A 193 1.81 7.02 0.99
C MET A 193 0.39 7.55 1.12
N ALA A 194 -0.21 7.48 2.31
CA ALA A 194 -1.52 8.08 2.58
C ALA A 194 -1.50 9.61 2.49
N ILE A 195 -0.39 10.27 2.85
CA ILE A 195 -0.22 11.72 2.71
C ILE A 195 0.13 12.06 1.25
N PHE A 196 1.33 11.68 0.80
CA PHE A 196 1.88 12.12 -0.48
C PHE A 196 1.11 11.57 -1.68
N GLY A 197 0.69 10.29 -1.64
CA GLY A 197 -0.15 9.72 -2.69
C GLY A 197 -1.50 10.42 -2.79
N SER A 198 -2.14 10.74 -1.66
CA SER A 198 -3.41 11.48 -1.64
C SER A 198 -3.24 12.93 -2.10
N LEU A 199 -2.16 13.61 -1.72
CA LEU A 199 -1.82 14.97 -2.19
C LEU A 199 -1.67 14.97 -3.71
N ILE A 200 -0.80 14.13 -4.23
CA ILE A 200 -0.55 14.00 -5.66
C ILE A 200 -1.86 13.73 -6.40
N TYR A 201 -2.66 12.77 -5.93
CA TYR A 201 -3.94 12.44 -6.53
C TYR A 201 -4.91 13.63 -6.51
N THR A 202 -5.04 14.34 -5.38
CA THR A 202 -5.97 15.46 -5.22
C THR A 202 -5.69 16.61 -6.19
N PHE A 203 -4.41 16.89 -6.46
CA PHE A 203 -4.02 17.94 -7.39
C PHE A 203 -3.95 17.51 -8.85
N THR A 204 -3.96 16.19 -9.10
CA THR A 204 -3.88 15.59 -10.44
C THR A 204 -5.11 14.77 -10.82
N ILE A 205 -6.26 15.02 -10.20
CA ILE A 205 -7.54 14.38 -10.61
C ILE A 205 -7.78 14.64 -12.09
N ASN A 206 -8.10 13.59 -12.85
CA ASN A 206 -8.28 13.60 -14.31
C ASN A 206 -7.03 14.01 -15.14
N LYS A 207 -5.84 13.98 -14.51
CA LYS A 207 -4.57 14.30 -15.21
C LYS A 207 -3.53 13.19 -14.95
N PRO A 208 -3.75 11.96 -15.43
CA PRO A 208 -2.88 10.82 -15.12
C PRO A 208 -1.44 11.02 -15.62
N TRP A 209 -1.23 11.70 -16.74
CA TRP A 209 0.10 11.96 -17.31
C TRP A 209 0.96 12.86 -16.41
N ILE A 210 0.37 13.89 -15.78
CA ILE A 210 1.10 14.73 -14.80
C ILE A 210 1.52 13.88 -13.62
N ARG A 211 0.66 12.97 -13.18
CA ARG A 211 0.92 12.06 -12.06
C ARG A 211 2.06 11.09 -12.38
N ILE A 212 2.07 10.52 -13.59
CA ILE A 212 3.17 9.68 -14.07
C ILE A 212 4.46 10.49 -14.16
N GLY A 213 4.41 11.74 -14.60
CA GLY A 213 5.58 12.63 -14.73
C GLY A 213 6.32 12.93 -13.42
N ILE A 214 5.69 12.66 -12.25
CA ILE A 214 6.36 12.78 -10.95
C ILE A 214 7.36 11.63 -10.73
N LEU A 215 7.11 10.46 -11.30
CA LEU A 215 7.95 9.27 -11.08
C LEU A 215 9.39 9.45 -11.60
N PRO A 216 9.64 9.97 -12.81
CA PRO A 216 11.01 10.27 -13.28
C PRO A 216 11.78 11.21 -12.37
N PHE A 217 11.10 12.21 -11.78
CA PHE A 217 11.74 13.11 -10.80
C PHE A 217 12.21 12.34 -9.56
N ILE A 218 11.34 11.49 -8.99
CA ILE A 218 11.72 10.65 -7.85
C ILE A 218 12.88 9.73 -8.23
N MET A 219 12.83 9.11 -9.42
CA MET A 219 13.91 8.25 -9.91
C MET A 219 15.23 9.03 -10.03
N ALA A 220 15.20 10.25 -10.58
CA ALA A 220 16.39 11.08 -10.70
C ALA A 220 17.05 11.36 -9.33
N VAL A 221 16.26 11.64 -8.30
CA VAL A 221 16.77 11.81 -6.93
C VAL A 221 17.45 10.54 -6.44
N PHE A 222 16.85 9.37 -6.65
CA PHE A 222 17.43 8.09 -6.23
C PHE A 222 18.73 7.76 -6.97
N LEU A 223 18.81 8.04 -8.27
CA LEU A 223 19.99 7.74 -9.08
C LEU A 223 21.16 8.69 -8.78
N GLY A 224 20.87 9.95 -8.43
CA GLY A 224 21.91 10.95 -8.18
C GLY A 224 22.33 11.13 -6.73
N LYS A 225 21.79 10.32 -5.79
CA LYS A 225 21.99 10.51 -4.33
C LYS A 225 23.42 10.27 -3.84
N GLU A 226 24.24 9.53 -4.59
CA GLU A 226 25.58 9.12 -4.16
C GLU A 226 26.60 10.28 -4.18
N ASN A 227 26.33 11.34 -4.93
CA ASN A 227 27.19 12.53 -4.94
C ASN A 227 26.74 13.53 -3.87
N PRO A 228 27.52 13.77 -2.78
CA PRO A 228 27.15 14.67 -1.68
C PRO A 228 26.91 16.11 -2.09
N GLU A 229 27.57 16.59 -3.16
CA GLU A 229 27.46 17.98 -3.64
C GLU A 229 26.24 18.18 -4.57
N SER A 230 25.53 17.10 -4.92
CA SER A 230 24.39 17.17 -5.83
C SER A 230 23.11 17.63 -5.13
N TRP A 231 22.24 18.30 -5.88
CA TRP A 231 20.90 18.63 -5.41
C TRP A 231 20.08 17.36 -5.10
N ASN A 232 20.36 16.25 -5.77
CA ASN A 232 19.74 14.95 -5.55
C ASN A 232 20.02 14.45 -4.12
N HIS A 233 21.28 14.55 -3.68
CA HIS A 233 21.69 14.19 -2.32
C HIS A 233 20.99 15.09 -1.29
N ALA A 234 20.98 16.40 -1.53
CA ALA A 234 20.31 17.35 -0.63
C ALA A 234 18.81 17.04 -0.48
N VAL A 235 18.10 16.68 -1.57
CA VAL A 235 16.68 16.27 -1.52
C VAL A 235 16.52 14.94 -0.83
N MET A 236 17.40 13.96 -1.10
CA MET A 236 17.33 12.62 -0.50
C MET A 236 17.50 12.65 1.02
N THR A 237 18.40 13.52 1.51
CA THR A 237 18.70 13.65 2.94
C THR A 237 17.78 14.64 3.67
N PHE A 238 17.01 15.45 2.92
CA PHE A 238 16.06 16.39 3.52
C PHE A 238 14.95 15.65 4.27
N SER A 239 15.00 15.75 5.59
CA SER A 239 14.04 15.10 6.49
C SER A 239 13.72 16.03 7.66
N PRO A 240 12.72 16.94 7.51
CA PRO A 240 12.36 17.89 8.56
C PRO A 240 11.76 17.23 9.81
N LEU A 241 11.22 16.03 9.66
CA LEU A 241 10.66 15.21 10.72
C LEU A 241 11.17 13.76 10.57
N PRO A 242 12.44 13.46 10.93
CA PRO A 242 13.08 12.17 10.64
C PRO A 242 12.33 10.95 11.17
N TRP A 243 11.59 11.13 12.25
CA TRP A 243 10.74 10.09 12.85
C TRP A 243 9.45 9.80 12.07
N MET A 244 9.06 10.67 11.14
CA MET A 244 7.82 10.56 10.35
C MET A 244 8.10 10.47 8.85
N TYR A 245 9.01 11.27 8.33
CA TYR A 245 9.25 11.44 6.92
C TYR A 245 10.71 11.22 6.55
N GLN A 246 10.92 10.44 5.52
CA GLN A 246 12.18 10.33 4.79
C GLN A 246 11.87 10.26 3.30
N PHE A 247 12.64 10.97 2.46
CA PHE A 247 12.44 10.93 1.01
C PHE A 247 12.49 9.50 0.46
N ALA A 248 13.29 8.63 1.07
CA ALA A 248 13.42 7.22 0.72
C ALA A 248 12.06 6.46 0.66
N TYR A 249 11.06 6.89 1.43
CA TYR A 249 9.74 6.28 1.40
C TYR A 249 8.96 6.60 0.11
N LEU A 250 9.30 7.70 -0.58
CA LEU A 250 8.59 8.11 -1.80
C LEU A 250 8.83 7.15 -2.98
N LYS A 251 9.81 6.23 -2.91
CA LYS A 251 9.95 5.14 -3.89
C LYS A 251 8.68 4.32 -4.05
N TYR A 252 7.87 4.19 -3.01
CA TYR A 252 6.62 3.43 -3.06
C TYR A 252 5.51 4.12 -3.87
N LEU A 253 5.70 5.38 -4.28
CA LEU A 253 4.83 6.05 -5.25
C LEU A 253 4.83 5.35 -6.62
N PHE A 254 5.91 4.63 -6.95
CA PHE A 254 5.96 3.75 -8.14
C PHE A 254 4.92 2.62 -8.11
N ILE A 255 4.35 2.32 -6.94
CA ILE A 255 3.26 1.34 -6.77
C ILE A 255 1.91 2.05 -6.64
N VAL A 256 1.86 3.11 -5.84
CA VAL A 256 0.61 3.83 -5.54
C VAL A 256 0.08 4.57 -6.76
N ILE A 257 0.94 5.24 -7.54
CA ILE A 257 0.51 6.00 -8.73
C ILE A 257 -0.12 5.12 -9.81
N PRO A 258 0.50 4.00 -10.25
CA PRO A 258 -0.17 3.04 -11.13
C PRO A 258 -1.48 2.51 -10.55
N GLY A 259 -1.54 2.25 -9.24
CA GLY A 259 -2.78 1.91 -8.56
C GLY A 259 -3.87 2.95 -8.75
N THR A 260 -3.55 4.25 -8.62
CA THR A 260 -4.55 5.33 -8.82
C THR A 260 -5.10 5.35 -10.24
N ILE A 261 -4.28 5.07 -11.24
CA ILE A 261 -4.68 5.03 -12.65
C ILE A 261 -5.61 3.84 -12.88
N ALA A 262 -5.20 2.64 -12.43
CA ALA A 262 -6.05 1.45 -12.51
C ALA A 262 -7.41 1.67 -11.80
N GLY A 263 -7.40 2.38 -10.67
CA GLY A 263 -8.60 2.74 -9.94
C GLY A 263 -9.51 3.71 -10.69
N GLU A 264 -8.96 4.69 -11.43
CA GLU A 264 -9.73 5.60 -12.27
C GLU A 264 -10.43 4.84 -13.41
N TYR A 265 -9.72 3.93 -14.09
CA TYR A 265 -10.32 3.06 -15.12
C TYR A 265 -11.41 2.16 -14.53
N LEU A 266 -11.15 1.51 -13.40
CA LEU A 266 -12.13 0.67 -12.73
C LEU A 266 -13.37 1.47 -12.29
N TYR A 267 -13.18 2.68 -11.78
CA TYR A 267 -14.28 3.56 -11.39
C TYR A 267 -15.15 3.92 -12.60
N GLY A 268 -14.53 4.36 -13.71
CA GLY A 268 -15.24 4.70 -14.94
C GLY A 268 -16.02 3.51 -15.50
N TRP A 269 -15.42 2.32 -15.50
CA TRP A 269 -16.06 1.09 -15.94
C TRP A 269 -17.28 0.71 -15.05
N LEU A 270 -17.15 0.78 -13.75
CA LEU A 270 -18.27 0.50 -12.84
C LEU A 270 -19.39 1.53 -12.98
N GLN A 271 -19.07 2.79 -13.27
CA GLN A 271 -20.03 3.84 -13.53
C GLN A 271 -20.78 3.59 -14.83
N SER A 272 -20.10 3.20 -15.90
CA SER A 272 -20.74 2.89 -17.20
C SER A 272 -21.69 1.69 -17.11
N LYS A 273 -21.35 0.67 -16.31
CA LYS A 273 -22.24 -0.47 -16.05
C LYS A 273 -23.56 -0.09 -15.38
N GLN A 274 -23.58 0.92 -14.53
CA GLN A 274 -24.80 1.36 -13.86
C GLN A 274 -25.73 2.16 -14.78
N THR A 275 -25.17 2.78 -15.81
CA THR A 275 -25.92 3.66 -16.73
C THR A 275 -26.40 2.93 -17.99
N THR A 276 -25.87 1.76 -18.31
CA THR A 276 -26.25 1.00 -19.51
C THR A 276 -26.93 -0.31 -19.09
N PRO A 277 -28.19 -0.60 -19.56
CA PRO A 277 -28.80 -1.90 -19.34
C PRO A 277 -27.91 -3.01 -19.90
N SER A 278 -27.79 -4.12 -19.19
CA SER A 278 -27.02 -5.28 -19.66
C SER A 278 -27.64 -5.80 -20.96
N ILE A 279 -27.01 -5.53 -22.08
CA ILE A 279 -27.27 -6.28 -23.32
C ILE A 279 -26.74 -7.69 -23.04
N ALA A 280 -27.59 -8.70 -23.28
CA ALA A 280 -27.26 -10.09 -23.04
C ALA A 280 -25.88 -10.44 -23.61
N SER A 281 -25.01 -10.96 -22.75
CA SER A 281 -23.68 -11.42 -23.12
C SER A 281 -23.79 -12.61 -24.06
N ASN A 282 -23.34 -12.47 -25.29
CA ASN A 282 -23.15 -13.61 -26.19
C ASN A 282 -21.93 -14.40 -25.70
N ASN A 283 -22.06 -15.69 -25.51
CA ASN A 283 -21.01 -16.61 -25.02
C ASN A 283 -19.71 -16.62 -25.88
N ASP A 284 -19.76 -16.03 -27.07
CA ASP A 284 -18.59 -15.91 -27.97
C ASP A 284 -17.59 -14.78 -27.60
N GLU A 285 -17.95 -13.90 -26.64
CA GLU A 285 -17.17 -12.71 -26.28
C GLU A 285 -15.85 -12.98 -25.53
N TYR A 286 -15.59 -14.23 -25.08
CA TYR A 286 -14.47 -14.51 -24.16
C TYR A 286 -13.55 -15.65 -24.61
N LYS A 287 -13.49 -15.95 -25.89
CA LYS A 287 -12.69 -17.10 -26.41
C LYS A 287 -11.20 -17.01 -26.09
N ARG A 288 -10.65 -15.80 -25.94
CA ARG A 288 -9.21 -15.58 -25.67
C ARG A 288 -8.90 -15.30 -24.21
N MET A 289 -9.91 -15.14 -23.36
CA MET A 289 -9.72 -14.86 -21.94
C MET A 289 -8.85 -15.89 -21.21
N PRO A 290 -8.98 -17.21 -21.46
CA PRO A 290 -8.08 -18.20 -20.86
C PRO A 290 -6.61 -17.99 -21.24
N TRP A 291 -6.31 -17.60 -22.48
CA TRP A 291 -4.95 -17.33 -22.95
C TRP A 291 -4.38 -16.04 -22.33
N ILE A 292 -5.20 -14.99 -22.19
CA ILE A 292 -4.84 -13.74 -21.52
C ILE A 292 -4.51 -14.04 -20.06
N LEU A 293 -5.33 -14.84 -19.38
CA LEU A 293 -5.10 -15.24 -18.00
C LEU A 293 -3.80 -16.07 -17.86
N LEU A 294 -3.61 -17.05 -18.72
CA LEU A 294 -2.41 -17.92 -18.72
C LEU A 294 -1.14 -17.11 -18.96
N LEU A 295 -1.13 -16.20 -19.92
CA LEU A 295 0.00 -15.31 -20.18
C LEU A 295 0.26 -14.35 -19.04
N THR A 296 -0.79 -13.84 -18.38
CA THR A 296 -0.66 -12.97 -17.21
C THR A 296 -0.02 -13.72 -16.04
N ILE A 297 -0.47 -14.96 -15.78
CA ILE A 297 0.14 -15.82 -14.75
C ILE A 297 1.59 -16.14 -15.13
N GLY A 298 1.85 -16.49 -16.40
CA GLY A 298 3.20 -16.73 -16.91
C GLY A 298 4.12 -15.53 -16.74
N LEU A 299 3.63 -14.31 -16.98
CA LEU A 299 4.36 -13.05 -16.74
C LEU A 299 4.73 -12.88 -15.28
N ILE A 300 3.80 -13.16 -14.37
CA ILE A 300 4.05 -13.07 -12.92
C ILE A 300 5.13 -14.07 -12.51
N ILE A 301 5.02 -15.32 -12.94
CA ILE A 301 6.01 -16.37 -12.64
C ILE A 301 7.38 -16.01 -13.22
N LEU A 302 7.43 -15.56 -14.49
CA LEU A 302 8.67 -15.12 -15.13
C LEU A 302 9.36 -14.01 -14.33
N ASN A 303 8.61 -13.00 -13.92
CA ASN A 303 9.16 -11.87 -13.17
C ASN A 303 9.63 -12.30 -11.77
N LEU A 304 8.86 -13.10 -11.04
CA LEU A 304 9.27 -13.61 -9.74
C LEU A 304 10.54 -14.44 -9.84
N TYR A 305 10.55 -15.41 -10.74
CA TYR A 305 11.71 -16.29 -10.94
C TYR A 305 12.92 -15.53 -11.48
N GLY A 306 12.73 -14.70 -12.52
CA GLY A 306 13.81 -13.96 -13.17
C GLY A 306 14.48 -12.94 -12.24
N LEU A 307 13.70 -12.25 -11.41
CA LEU A 307 14.22 -11.30 -10.41
C LEU A 307 14.87 -12.03 -9.22
N TYR A 308 14.30 -13.16 -8.81
CA TYR A 308 14.90 -13.98 -7.74
C TYR A 308 16.24 -14.59 -8.13
N MET A 309 16.39 -15.04 -9.39
CA MET A 309 17.62 -15.60 -9.95
C MET A 309 18.55 -14.54 -10.57
N ARG A 310 18.14 -13.27 -10.62
CA ARG A 310 18.86 -12.15 -11.24
C ARG A 310 19.12 -12.31 -12.74
N TYR A 311 18.23 -12.98 -13.46
CA TYR A 311 18.29 -13.08 -14.92
C TYR A 311 17.69 -11.85 -15.59
N LEU A 312 18.28 -10.66 -15.35
CA LEU A 312 17.67 -9.37 -15.67
C LEU A 312 17.33 -9.21 -17.16
N LEU A 313 18.26 -9.56 -18.05
CA LEU A 313 18.06 -9.45 -19.50
C LEU A 313 16.99 -10.42 -20.02
N LEU A 314 17.04 -11.69 -19.60
CA LEU A 314 16.04 -12.67 -19.95
C LEU A 314 14.66 -12.29 -19.43
N ASN A 315 14.60 -11.79 -18.19
CA ASN A 315 13.36 -11.32 -17.59
C ASN A 315 12.78 -10.12 -18.35
N LEU A 316 13.61 -9.14 -18.69
CA LEU A 316 13.19 -7.97 -19.47
C LEU A 316 12.69 -8.39 -20.87
N ALA A 317 13.46 -9.18 -21.62
CA ALA A 317 13.08 -9.62 -22.95
C ALA A 317 11.80 -10.47 -22.92
N GLY A 318 11.68 -11.43 -22.02
CA GLY A 318 10.49 -12.25 -21.86
C GLY A 318 9.27 -11.43 -21.46
N SER A 319 9.44 -10.44 -20.57
CA SER A 319 8.35 -9.52 -20.18
C SER A 319 7.87 -8.68 -21.35
N ILE A 320 8.77 -8.12 -22.15
CA ILE A 320 8.42 -7.35 -23.35
C ILE A 320 7.62 -8.22 -24.34
N ILE A 321 8.08 -9.45 -24.61
CA ILE A 321 7.40 -10.38 -25.53
C ILE A 321 6.00 -10.70 -25.01
N ILE A 322 5.86 -11.11 -23.76
CA ILE A 322 4.56 -11.49 -23.18
C ILE A 322 3.61 -10.28 -23.15
N LEU A 323 4.09 -9.09 -22.74
CA LEU A 323 3.29 -7.88 -22.73
C LEU A 323 2.84 -7.46 -24.14
N SER A 324 3.70 -7.63 -25.16
CA SER A 324 3.35 -7.36 -26.56
C SER A 324 2.27 -8.32 -27.04
N ILE A 325 2.38 -9.61 -26.74
CA ILE A 325 1.35 -10.60 -27.08
C ILE A 325 0.03 -10.29 -26.35
N LEU A 326 0.10 -9.99 -25.05
CA LEU A 326 -1.08 -9.60 -24.27
C LEU A 326 -1.75 -8.36 -24.85
N TYR A 327 -0.97 -7.34 -25.24
CA TYR A 327 -1.49 -6.14 -25.87
C TYR A 327 -2.26 -6.46 -27.17
N VAL A 328 -1.67 -7.29 -28.05
CA VAL A 328 -2.32 -7.71 -29.30
C VAL A 328 -3.60 -8.49 -29.02
N LEU A 329 -3.56 -9.46 -28.09
CA LEU A 329 -4.75 -10.25 -27.72
C LEU A 329 -5.88 -9.37 -27.15
N LEU A 330 -5.54 -8.41 -26.28
CA LEU A 330 -6.49 -7.46 -25.72
C LEU A 330 -7.09 -6.55 -26.80
N GLN A 331 -6.30 -6.07 -27.78
CA GLN A 331 -6.79 -5.27 -28.90
C GLN A 331 -7.75 -6.05 -29.81
N ILE A 332 -7.49 -7.34 -30.03
CA ILE A 332 -8.39 -8.19 -30.80
C ILE A 332 -9.70 -8.44 -30.03
N GLU A 333 -9.60 -8.68 -28.73
CA GLU A 333 -10.78 -8.88 -27.88
C GLU A 333 -11.60 -7.60 -27.76
N GLU A 334 -10.94 -6.41 -27.67
CA GLU A 334 -11.59 -5.11 -27.68
C GLU A 334 -12.40 -4.86 -28.94
N LYS A 335 -11.87 -5.24 -30.13
CA LYS A 335 -12.59 -5.14 -31.39
C LYS A 335 -13.79 -6.07 -31.47
N ASN A 336 -13.72 -7.22 -30.86
CA ASN A 336 -14.78 -8.23 -30.88
C ASN A 336 -15.85 -7.99 -29.81
N ALA A 337 -15.47 -7.38 -28.67
CA ALA A 337 -16.39 -7.08 -27.58
C ALA A 337 -16.83 -5.62 -27.64
N ASN A 338 -18.08 -5.35 -28.00
CA ASN A 338 -18.72 -4.01 -27.90
C ASN A 338 -18.55 -3.37 -26.51
N TYR A 339 -18.17 -4.14 -25.54
CA TYR A 339 -17.96 -3.81 -24.15
C TYR A 339 -16.62 -3.10 -23.88
N TRP A 340 -15.51 -3.62 -24.45
CA TRP A 340 -14.18 -3.04 -24.33
C TRP A 340 -14.04 -1.78 -25.18
N TYR A 341 -14.73 -1.74 -26.31
CA TYR A 341 -14.76 -0.59 -27.22
C TYR A 341 -15.34 0.68 -26.57
N LYS A 342 -16.31 0.54 -25.65
CA LYS A 342 -16.87 1.66 -24.89
C LYS A 342 -15.92 2.22 -23.82
N ILE A 343 -15.01 1.41 -23.28
CA ILE A 343 -14.02 1.88 -22.30
C ILE A 343 -12.95 2.72 -23.00
N GLY A 344 -12.48 2.31 -24.16
CA GLY A 344 -11.48 3.07 -24.93
C GLY A 344 -11.98 4.42 -25.46
N ARG A 345 -13.26 4.55 -25.80
CA ARG A 345 -13.86 5.81 -26.30
C ARG A 345 -14.29 6.80 -25.23
N ALA A 346 -14.43 6.41 -23.99
CA ALA A 346 -14.84 7.34 -22.92
C ALA A 346 -13.72 8.31 -22.50
N HIS A 347 -12.57 8.28 -23.15
CA HIS A 347 -11.39 9.05 -22.77
C HIS A 347 -10.67 9.77 -23.92
N VAL A 348 -11.36 10.03 -25.04
CA VAL A 348 -10.88 10.96 -26.08
C VAL A 348 -11.62 12.27 -25.97
#